data_e382e7ec8d24e2fc54020e5f22649abc
#
_entry.id   e382e7ec8d24e2fc54020e5f22649abc
#
_cell.length_a   1.000
_cell.length_b   1.000
_cell.length_c   1.000
_cell.angle_alpha   90.00
_cell.angle_beta   90.00
_cell.angle_gamma   90.00
#
_symmetry.space_group_name_H-M   'P 1'
#
loop_
_entity.id
_entity.type
_entity.pdbx_description
1 polymer ?
#
loop_
_entity_poly.entity_id
_entity_poly.type
_entity_poly.pdbx_seq_one_letter_code
_entity_poly.pdbx_strand_id
1 'polypeptide(L)'
;MDLRLGDVAPDFEAETTEGGLSFHDWIGDSWAVLFSHPRNFTPVCTTELGYLAKLKPEFDRRNVKIIGLSVDPLENHAQWAADIEETQGHALNYPLIADGDFHISKLYDMLPAETSGDPEQRTPADNATVRNVFVVGPDKKIKLILVYPMTTGRNFDEVLRVIDSLQRTAADRVATPVNWVPGQDVIIAGSVSDEEASTIYPDGWKAPRPYLRLVPDPHGHEPVAS
;
A
#
# COMPACT_ATOMS: atom_id res chain seq x y z
N MET A 1 -2.93 -5.22 18.79
CA MET A 1 -2.78 -6.57 18.18
C MET A 1 -1.69 -6.43 17.13
N ASP A 2 -0.62 -7.21 17.23
CA ASP A 2 0.50 -7.08 16.27
C ASP A 2 0.10 -7.70 14.92
N LEU A 3 -0.30 -6.88 13.97
CA LEU A 3 -0.62 -7.34 12.61
C LEU A 3 0.64 -7.84 11.91
N ARG A 4 0.52 -8.97 11.20
CA ARG A 4 1.62 -9.63 10.49
C ARG A 4 1.28 -9.85 9.02
N LEU A 5 2.31 -10.10 8.22
CA LEU A 5 2.10 -10.53 6.83
C LEU A 5 1.34 -11.87 6.82
N GLY A 6 0.28 -11.93 6.02
CA GLY A 6 -0.60 -13.08 5.90
C GLY A 6 -1.82 -13.06 6.82
N ASP A 7 -1.86 -12.19 7.84
CA ASP A 7 -3.07 -11.99 8.65
C ASP A 7 -4.16 -11.37 7.77
N VAL A 8 -5.42 -11.68 8.10
CA VAL A 8 -6.56 -10.97 7.51
C VAL A 8 -6.52 -9.53 8.01
N ALA A 9 -6.50 -8.57 7.10
CA ALA A 9 -6.60 -7.16 7.43
C ALA A 9 -7.92 -6.93 8.19
N PRO A 10 -7.91 -6.30 9.38
CA PRO A 10 -9.14 -6.03 10.11
C PRO A 10 -10.13 -5.25 9.26
N ASP A 11 -11.40 -5.69 9.25
CA ASP A 11 -12.47 -4.94 8.62
C ASP A 11 -12.93 -3.79 9.49
N PHE A 12 -13.43 -2.73 8.90
CA PHE A 12 -13.97 -1.57 9.61
C PHE A 12 -14.97 -0.79 8.74
N GLU A 13 -15.81 -0.03 9.41
CA GLU A 13 -16.62 1.01 8.78
C GLU A 13 -15.99 2.38 9.04
N ALA A 14 -16.03 3.27 8.07
CA ALA A 14 -15.43 4.59 8.18
C ALA A 14 -16.21 5.65 7.39
N GLU A 15 -16.23 6.87 7.94
CA GLU A 15 -16.60 8.06 7.20
C GLU A 15 -15.38 8.60 6.45
N THR A 16 -15.58 8.92 5.18
CA THR A 16 -14.52 9.43 4.30
C THR A 16 -14.96 10.67 3.54
N THR A 17 -14.01 11.31 2.86
CA THR A 17 -14.29 12.42 1.94
C THR A 17 -15.22 12.05 0.78
N GLU A 18 -15.44 10.77 0.53
CA GLU A 18 -16.32 10.25 -0.53
C GLU A 18 -17.59 9.56 0.05
N GLY A 19 -17.86 9.71 1.36
CA GLY A 19 -18.97 9.10 2.07
C GLY A 19 -18.55 7.91 2.93
N GLY A 20 -19.55 7.24 3.55
CA GLY A 20 -19.32 6.07 4.38
C GLY A 20 -18.93 4.84 3.56
N LEU A 21 -18.03 4.01 4.10
CA LEU A 21 -17.63 2.75 3.47
C LEU A 21 -17.39 1.65 4.52
N SER A 22 -17.55 0.39 4.09
CA SER A 22 -17.02 -0.80 4.74
C SER A 22 -15.76 -1.24 3.99
N PHE A 23 -14.65 -1.42 4.70
CA PHE A 23 -13.33 -1.56 4.08
C PHE A 23 -13.22 -2.81 3.20
N HIS A 24 -13.68 -3.96 3.68
CA HIS A 24 -13.61 -5.20 2.88
C HIS A 24 -14.53 -5.16 1.65
N ASP A 25 -15.73 -4.60 1.79
CA ASP A 25 -16.65 -4.42 0.68
C ASP A 25 -16.10 -3.43 -0.33
N TRP A 26 -15.48 -2.33 0.16
CA TRP A 26 -14.83 -1.34 -0.70
C TRP A 26 -13.64 -1.93 -1.47
N ILE A 27 -12.81 -2.77 -0.86
CA ILE A 27 -11.73 -3.49 -1.56
C ILE A 27 -12.33 -4.34 -2.69
N GLY A 28 -13.39 -5.12 -2.41
CA GLY A 28 -13.94 -6.09 -3.38
C GLY A 28 -12.87 -7.09 -3.82
N ASP A 29 -12.73 -7.30 -5.12
CA ASP A 29 -11.73 -8.19 -5.72
C ASP A 29 -10.43 -7.45 -6.11
N SER A 30 -10.26 -6.20 -5.68
CA SER A 30 -9.07 -5.40 -5.94
C SER A 30 -8.00 -5.62 -4.88
N TRP A 31 -6.79 -5.16 -5.16
CA TRP A 31 -5.79 -4.87 -4.15
C TRP A 31 -6.12 -3.52 -3.48
N ALA A 32 -5.59 -3.29 -2.30
CA ALA A 32 -5.74 -2.01 -1.62
C ALA A 32 -4.44 -1.55 -0.96
N VAL A 33 -4.26 -0.23 -0.91
CA VAL A 33 -3.26 0.46 -0.10
C VAL A 33 -3.98 1.32 0.91
N LEU A 34 -3.92 0.91 2.18
CA LEU A 34 -4.33 1.73 3.31
C LEU A 34 -3.09 2.42 3.87
N PHE A 35 -3.09 3.74 3.92
CA PHE A 35 -1.96 4.49 4.47
C PHE A 35 -2.42 5.55 5.47
N SER A 36 -1.62 5.78 6.51
CA SER A 36 -1.85 6.88 7.45
C SER A 36 -0.94 8.06 7.19
N HIS A 37 -1.38 9.27 7.52
CA HIS A 37 -0.56 10.47 7.56
C HIS A 37 -0.79 11.21 8.89
N PRO A 38 0.27 11.83 9.45
CA PRO A 38 0.21 12.40 10.80
C PRO A 38 -0.87 13.43 11.01
N ARG A 39 -0.97 14.44 10.10
CA ARG A 39 -1.88 15.57 10.28
C ARG A 39 -2.09 16.32 8.98
N ASN A 40 -3.31 16.88 8.82
CA ASN A 40 -3.64 17.82 7.75
C ASN A 40 -2.85 19.13 7.90
N PHE A 41 -2.75 19.90 6.84
CA PHE A 41 -2.06 21.20 6.78
C PHE A 41 -0.59 21.14 7.24
N THR A 42 0.11 20.03 6.92
CA THR A 42 1.54 19.87 7.21
C THR A 42 2.36 19.64 5.95
N PRO A 43 3.63 20.13 5.89
CA PRO A 43 4.39 20.14 4.64
C PRO A 43 4.60 18.76 4.03
N VAL A 44 5.09 17.79 4.81
CA VAL A 44 5.38 16.45 4.30
C VAL A 44 4.12 15.74 3.83
N CYS A 45 3.02 15.83 4.60
CA CYS A 45 1.75 15.21 4.22
C CYS A 45 1.19 15.83 2.93
N THR A 46 1.28 17.16 2.76
CA THR A 46 0.87 17.84 1.52
C THR A 46 1.60 17.27 0.31
N THR A 47 2.94 17.12 0.40
CA THR A 47 3.73 16.56 -0.71
C THR A 47 3.40 15.10 -0.99
N GLU A 48 3.15 14.28 0.05
CA GLU A 48 2.79 12.87 -0.11
C GLU A 48 1.44 12.69 -0.79
N LEU A 49 0.40 13.42 -0.31
CA LEU A 49 -0.96 13.24 -0.82
C LEU A 49 -1.07 13.74 -2.26
N GLY A 50 -0.43 14.86 -2.60
CA GLY A 50 -0.39 15.34 -3.98
C GLY A 50 0.38 14.39 -4.91
N TYR A 51 1.49 13.82 -4.45
CA TYR A 51 2.23 12.83 -5.24
C TYR A 51 1.41 11.55 -5.47
N LEU A 52 0.69 11.07 -4.45
CA LEU A 52 -0.24 9.94 -4.61
C LEU A 52 -1.37 10.25 -5.60
N ALA A 53 -1.93 11.46 -5.56
CA ALA A 53 -2.95 11.86 -6.53
C ALA A 53 -2.42 11.83 -7.98
N LYS A 54 -1.15 12.23 -8.18
CA LYS A 54 -0.45 12.08 -9.46
C LYS A 54 -0.29 10.62 -9.87
N LEU A 55 0.05 9.74 -8.92
CA LEU A 55 0.28 8.31 -9.17
C LEU A 55 -1.01 7.47 -9.24
N LYS A 56 -2.17 8.02 -8.89
CA LYS A 56 -3.45 7.29 -8.86
C LYS A 56 -3.73 6.47 -10.13
N PRO A 57 -3.51 6.99 -11.36
CA PRO A 57 -3.69 6.22 -12.58
C PRO A 57 -2.80 4.96 -12.65
N GLU A 58 -1.60 5.00 -12.06
CA GLU A 58 -0.70 3.85 -12.02
C GLU A 58 -1.20 2.77 -11.04
N PHE A 59 -1.80 3.18 -9.92
CA PHE A 59 -2.49 2.25 -9.03
C PHE A 59 -3.72 1.64 -9.71
N ASP A 60 -4.53 2.44 -10.40
CA ASP A 60 -5.72 1.96 -11.10
C ASP A 60 -5.41 0.92 -12.18
N ARG A 61 -4.35 1.15 -12.97
CA ARG A 61 -3.88 0.17 -13.98
C ARG A 61 -3.50 -1.19 -13.39
N ARG A 62 -3.20 -1.24 -12.09
CA ARG A 62 -2.84 -2.45 -11.32
C ARG A 62 -4.02 -3.02 -10.54
N ASN A 63 -5.23 -2.50 -10.76
CA ASN A 63 -6.41 -2.82 -9.95
C ASN A 63 -6.13 -2.65 -8.43
N VAL A 64 -5.51 -1.54 -8.07
CA VAL A 64 -5.18 -1.19 -6.69
C VAL A 64 -5.95 0.05 -6.27
N LYS A 65 -6.79 -0.07 -5.27
CA LYS A 65 -7.47 1.04 -4.62
C LYS A 65 -6.58 1.65 -3.55
N ILE A 66 -6.58 2.98 -3.42
CA ILE A 66 -5.82 3.67 -2.38
C ILE A 66 -6.76 4.45 -1.47
N ILE A 67 -6.48 4.43 -0.17
CA ILE A 67 -7.23 5.14 0.85
C ILE A 67 -6.29 5.66 1.93
N GLY A 68 -6.41 6.95 2.25
CA GLY A 68 -5.64 7.59 3.30
C GLY A 68 -6.40 7.68 4.61
N LEU A 69 -5.69 7.81 5.72
CA LEU A 69 -6.26 7.97 7.05
C LEU A 69 -5.48 9.02 7.85
N SER A 70 -6.20 9.89 8.53
CA SER A 70 -5.67 10.65 9.66
C SER A 70 -6.73 10.78 10.75
N VAL A 71 -6.29 11.25 11.91
CA VAL A 71 -7.18 11.52 13.05
C VAL A 71 -7.85 12.88 12.97
N ASP A 72 -7.61 13.65 11.92
CA ASP A 72 -8.21 14.96 11.71
C ASP A 72 -9.70 14.84 11.35
N PRO A 73 -10.53 15.85 11.71
CA PRO A 73 -11.93 15.90 11.31
C PRO A 73 -12.13 15.96 9.79
N LEU A 74 -13.26 15.45 9.31
CA LEU A 74 -13.59 15.36 7.89
C LEU A 74 -13.57 16.72 7.19
N GLU A 75 -14.03 17.77 7.84
CA GLU A 75 -14.03 19.13 7.31
C GLU A 75 -12.64 19.65 7.00
N ASN A 76 -11.64 19.25 7.79
CA ASN A 76 -10.25 19.61 7.55
C ASN A 76 -9.69 18.97 6.28
N HIS A 77 -10.09 17.74 5.96
CA HIS A 77 -9.69 17.08 4.70
C HIS A 77 -10.20 17.85 3.48
N ALA A 78 -11.47 18.26 3.53
CA ALA A 78 -12.07 18.99 2.41
C ALA A 78 -11.43 20.38 2.19
N GLN A 79 -11.12 21.09 3.28
CA GLN A 79 -10.45 22.40 3.19
C GLN A 79 -9.01 22.26 2.67
N TRP A 80 -8.29 21.23 3.12
CA TRP A 80 -6.89 21.02 2.74
C TRP A 80 -6.71 20.51 1.30
N ALA A 81 -7.74 19.89 0.73
CA ALA A 81 -7.70 19.38 -0.65
C ALA A 81 -7.36 20.50 -1.66
N ALA A 82 -7.88 21.72 -1.44
CA ALA A 82 -7.58 22.88 -2.29
C ALA A 82 -6.10 23.29 -2.22
N ASP A 83 -5.52 23.32 -1.02
CA ASP A 83 -4.10 23.65 -0.81
C ASP A 83 -3.18 22.60 -1.46
N ILE A 84 -3.57 21.32 -1.41
CA ILE A 84 -2.84 20.23 -2.07
C ILE A 84 -2.86 20.42 -3.57
N GLU A 85 -4.02 20.67 -4.16
CA GLU A 85 -4.16 20.92 -5.61
C GLU A 85 -3.33 22.13 -6.03
N GLU A 86 -3.45 23.26 -5.32
CA GLU A 86 -2.70 24.48 -5.63
C GLU A 86 -1.19 24.27 -5.57
N THR A 87 -0.69 23.56 -4.54
CA THR A 87 0.75 23.43 -4.30
C THR A 87 1.41 22.26 -5.03
N GLN A 88 0.66 21.17 -5.30
CA GLN A 88 1.19 19.95 -5.91
C GLN A 88 0.71 19.76 -7.37
N GLY A 89 -0.26 20.55 -7.83
CA GLY A 89 -0.78 20.51 -9.20
C GLY A 89 -1.69 19.33 -9.51
N HIS A 90 -2.14 18.60 -8.48
CA HIS A 90 -3.03 17.45 -8.62
C HIS A 90 -4.11 17.47 -7.54
N ALA A 91 -5.38 17.49 -7.96
CA ALA A 91 -6.51 17.34 -7.06
C ALA A 91 -6.51 15.94 -6.41
N LEU A 92 -6.91 15.85 -5.14
CA LEU A 92 -7.13 14.56 -4.48
C LEU A 92 -8.23 13.79 -5.24
N ASN A 93 -7.96 12.53 -5.53
CA ASN A 93 -8.78 11.64 -6.35
C ASN A 93 -8.92 10.24 -5.74
N TYR A 94 -8.86 10.17 -4.41
CA TYR A 94 -9.04 8.98 -3.59
C TYR A 94 -9.57 9.37 -2.21
N PRO A 95 -10.30 8.46 -1.52
CA PRO A 95 -10.91 8.76 -0.22
C PRO A 95 -9.88 8.95 0.89
N LEU A 96 -10.20 9.87 1.83
CA LEU A 96 -9.49 10.08 3.09
C LEU A 96 -10.43 9.80 4.26
N ILE A 97 -10.00 8.92 5.17
CA ILE A 97 -10.72 8.56 6.40
C ILE A 97 -10.45 9.60 7.47
N ALA A 98 -11.51 10.02 8.17
CA ALA A 98 -11.47 10.83 9.37
C ALA A 98 -11.63 9.94 10.62
N ASP A 99 -10.49 9.48 11.19
CA ASP A 99 -10.45 8.56 12.35
C ASP A 99 -10.34 9.33 13.68
N GLY A 100 -11.30 10.25 13.93
CA GLY A 100 -11.26 11.16 15.07
C GLY A 100 -11.39 10.48 16.46
N ASP A 101 -11.89 9.27 16.52
CA ASP A 101 -12.00 8.44 17.72
C ASP A 101 -10.83 7.44 17.88
N PHE A 102 -9.88 7.45 16.96
CA PHE A 102 -8.72 6.53 16.93
C PHE A 102 -9.07 5.05 16.78
N HIS A 103 -10.26 4.72 16.34
CA HIS A 103 -10.69 3.33 16.23
C HIS A 103 -9.82 2.55 15.25
N ILE A 104 -9.67 3.06 14.04
CA ILE A 104 -8.91 2.40 12.97
C ILE A 104 -7.41 2.52 13.23
N SER A 105 -6.94 3.68 13.68
CA SER A 105 -5.52 3.89 14.02
C SER A 105 -5.03 2.92 15.10
N LYS A 106 -5.86 2.61 16.10
CA LYS A 106 -5.55 1.60 17.13
C LYS A 106 -5.64 0.18 16.57
N LEU A 107 -6.65 -0.09 15.74
CA LEU A 107 -6.87 -1.40 15.14
C LEU A 107 -5.68 -1.83 14.25
N TYR A 108 -5.08 -0.87 13.54
CA TYR A 108 -3.94 -1.08 12.64
C TYR A 108 -2.58 -0.69 13.25
N ASP A 109 -2.51 -0.39 14.54
CA ASP A 109 -1.28 -0.02 15.25
C ASP A 109 -0.52 1.14 14.57
N MET A 110 -1.26 2.19 14.20
CA MET A 110 -0.73 3.35 13.47
C MET A 110 -0.25 4.47 14.40
N LEU A 111 -0.40 4.33 15.72
CA LEU A 111 0.00 5.34 16.68
C LEU A 111 1.44 5.13 17.14
N PRO A 112 2.22 6.20 17.41
CA PRO A 112 3.58 6.05 17.91
C PRO A 112 3.61 5.46 19.32
N ALA A 113 4.67 4.71 19.65
CA ALA A 113 4.83 4.08 20.96
C ALA A 113 4.95 5.13 22.10
N GLU A 114 5.66 6.21 21.83
CA GLU A 114 5.82 7.33 22.78
C GLU A 114 4.70 8.35 22.55
N THR A 115 3.59 8.16 23.23
CA THR A 115 2.52 9.14 23.28
C THR A 115 2.33 9.58 24.73
N SER A 116 2.41 10.89 24.98
CA SER A 116 2.15 11.47 26.29
C SER A 116 0.66 11.39 26.62
N GLY A 117 0.33 10.93 27.82
CA GLY A 117 -1.03 10.91 28.36
C GLY A 117 -1.68 9.52 28.35
N ASP A 118 -2.85 9.47 28.99
CA ASP A 118 -3.68 8.27 29.04
C ASP A 118 -4.17 7.91 27.62
N PRO A 119 -3.94 6.67 27.16
CA PRO A 119 -4.41 6.24 25.84
C PRO A 119 -5.90 6.48 25.58
N GLU A 120 -6.73 6.46 26.63
CA GLU A 120 -8.17 6.69 26.52
C GLU A 120 -8.57 8.18 26.44
N GLN A 121 -7.67 9.07 26.85
CA GLN A 121 -7.93 10.52 26.90
C GLN A 121 -7.23 11.30 25.78
N ARG A 122 -6.63 10.61 24.83
CA ARG A 122 -5.88 11.24 23.74
C ARG A 122 -6.80 11.99 22.79
N THR A 123 -6.42 13.22 22.48
CA THR A 123 -7.11 14.04 21.49
C THR A 123 -6.32 14.07 20.17
N PRO A 124 -6.96 14.38 19.03
CA PRO A 124 -6.25 14.56 17.75
C PRO A 124 -5.15 15.62 17.82
N ALA A 125 -5.25 16.59 18.77
CA ALA A 125 -4.21 17.59 18.99
C ALA A 125 -2.93 17.00 19.59
N ASP A 126 -3.07 15.96 20.41
CA ASP A 126 -1.97 15.34 21.16
C ASP A 126 -1.37 14.15 20.43
N ASN A 127 -2.10 13.57 19.47
CA ASN A 127 -1.72 12.34 18.79
C ASN A 127 -1.92 12.43 17.29
N ALA A 128 -0.83 12.27 16.57
CA ALA A 128 -0.84 12.04 15.14
C ALA A 128 -0.44 10.58 14.87
N THR A 129 -0.95 9.99 13.81
CA THR A 129 -0.47 8.69 13.33
C THR A 129 0.97 8.80 12.82
N VAL A 130 1.73 7.72 12.88
CA VAL A 130 2.95 7.59 12.08
C VAL A 130 2.58 7.35 10.60
N ARG A 131 3.57 7.22 9.71
CA ARG A 131 3.34 7.03 8.28
C ARG A 131 3.34 5.55 7.93
N ASN A 132 2.25 4.86 8.22
CA ASN A 132 2.07 3.46 7.85
C ASN A 132 1.63 3.32 6.38
N VAL A 133 1.98 2.18 5.80
CA VAL A 133 1.42 1.66 4.54
C VAL A 133 1.10 0.19 4.75
N PHE A 134 -0.13 -0.20 4.50
CA PHE A 134 -0.55 -1.59 4.42
C PHE A 134 -0.98 -1.89 3.00
N VAL A 135 -0.36 -2.89 2.36
CA VAL A 135 -0.85 -3.44 1.10
C VAL A 135 -1.67 -4.68 1.43
N VAL A 136 -2.93 -4.67 0.99
CA VAL A 136 -3.89 -5.75 1.22
C VAL A 136 -4.24 -6.38 -0.13
N GLY A 137 -4.16 -7.72 -0.21
CA GLY A 137 -4.53 -8.45 -1.42
C GLY A 137 -6.05 -8.64 -1.58
N PRO A 138 -6.51 -9.16 -2.73
CA PRO A 138 -7.92 -9.49 -2.96
C PRO A 138 -8.48 -10.50 -1.96
N ASP A 139 -7.61 -11.35 -1.40
CA ASP A 139 -7.91 -12.31 -0.34
C ASP A 139 -8.05 -11.67 1.06
N LYS A 140 -8.08 -10.33 1.11
CA LYS A 140 -8.13 -9.52 2.35
C LYS A 140 -6.96 -9.73 3.29
N LYS A 141 -5.85 -10.31 2.82
CA LYS A 141 -4.65 -10.53 3.65
C LYS A 141 -3.62 -9.43 3.45
N ILE A 142 -2.95 -9.09 4.53
CA ILE A 142 -1.84 -8.15 4.54
C ILE A 142 -0.65 -8.77 3.79
N LYS A 143 -0.17 -8.07 2.77
CA LYS A 143 0.95 -8.49 1.91
C LYS A 143 2.23 -7.70 2.16
N LEU A 144 2.10 -6.45 2.65
CA LEU A 144 3.21 -5.57 2.97
C LEU A 144 2.81 -4.66 4.13
N ILE A 145 3.75 -4.37 5.01
CA ILE A 145 3.64 -3.33 6.04
C ILE A 145 4.92 -2.49 5.96
N LEU A 146 4.76 -1.17 5.79
CA LEU A 146 5.86 -0.20 5.91
C LEU A 146 5.49 0.81 6.98
N VAL A 147 6.48 1.20 7.79
CA VAL A 147 6.31 2.20 8.83
C VAL A 147 7.43 3.22 8.75
N TYR A 148 7.07 4.48 8.57
CA TYR A 148 8.00 5.60 8.49
C TYR A 148 7.76 6.56 9.64
N PRO A 149 8.83 7.20 10.18
CA PRO A 149 8.68 8.26 11.17
C PRO A 149 7.96 9.47 10.56
N MET A 150 7.31 10.26 11.41
CA MET A 150 6.51 11.42 10.98
C MET A 150 7.29 12.43 10.13
N THR A 151 8.61 12.53 10.34
CA THR A 151 9.51 13.48 9.68
C THR A 151 9.97 13.05 8.30
N THR A 152 9.69 11.80 7.90
CA THR A 152 10.25 11.22 6.68
C THR A 152 9.15 10.90 5.67
N GLY A 153 9.13 11.61 4.55
CA GLY A 153 8.23 11.33 3.41
C GLY A 153 8.52 9.95 2.80
N ARG A 154 7.46 9.24 2.43
CA ARG A 154 7.55 7.88 1.86
C ARG A 154 7.95 7.92 0.39
N ASN A 155 8.54 6.81 -0.06
CA ASN A 155 8.77 6.55 -1.49
C ASN A 155 7.61 5.72 -2.06
N PHE A 156 6.66 6.37 -2.72
CA PHE A 156 5.50 5.68 -3.31
C PHE A 156 5.80 4.99 -4.63
N ASP A 157 6.90 5.33 -5.31
CA ASP A 157 7.40 4.55 -6.45
C ASP A 157 7.88 3.17 -5.98
N GLU A 158 8.49 3.08 -4.79
CA GLU A 158 8.82 1.79 -4.16
C GLU A 158 7.56 1.01 -3.77
N VAL A 159 6.50 1.68 -3.31
CA VAL A 159 5.22 1.00 -3.03
C VAL A 159 4.65 0.39 -4.32
N LEU A 160 4.65 1.13 -5.43
CA LEU A 160 4.24 0.60 -6.75
C LEU A 160 5.13 -0.56 -7.20
N ARG A 161 6.45 -0.43 -7.07
CA ARG A 161 7.40 -1.49 -7.41
C ARG A 161 7.13 -2.78 -6.63
N VAL A 162 6.86 -2.67 -5.33
CA VAL A 162 6.55 -3.84 -4.49
C VAL A 162 5.18 -4.43 -4.85
N ILE A 163 4.19 -3.61 -5.20
CA ILE A 163 2.89 -4.08 -5.69
C ILE A 163 3.08 -4.90 -6.98
N ASP A 164 3.86 -4.39 -7.94
CA ASP A 164 4.19 -5.15 -9.15
C ASP A 164 4.83 -6.50 -8.82
N SER A 165 5.76 -6.53 -7.88
CA SER A 165 6.39 -7.77 -7.40
C SER A 165 5.37 -8.72 -6.76
N LEU A 166 4.50 -8.22 -5.88
CA LEU A 166 3.48 -9.03 -5.21
C LEU A 166 2.47 -9.62 -6.20
N GLN A 167 2.05 -8.85 -7.19
CA GLN A 167 1.13 -9.32 -8.24
C GLN A 167 1.80 -10.39 -9.12
N ARG A 168 3.07 -10.20 -9.51
CA ARG A 168 3.84 -11.22 -10.24
C ARG A 168 3.92 -12.53 -9.47
N THR A 169 4.32 -12.46 -8.21
CA THR A 169 4.48 -13.67 -7.38
C THR A 169 3.16 -14.35 -7.02
N ALA A 170 2.04 -13.61 -7.07
CA ALA A 170 0.70 -14.16 -6.88
C ALA A 170 0.16 -14.83 -8.15
N ALA A 171 0.43 -14.28 -9.34
CA ALA A 171 -0.05 -14.80 -10.61
C ALA A 171 0.82 -15.94 -11.15
N ASP A 172 2.13 -15.82 -11.01
CA ASP A 172 3.13 -16.75 -11.53
C ASP A 172 3.87 -17.45 -10.40
N ARG A 173 4.38 -18.61 -10.66
CA ARG A 173 5.21 -19.36 -9.68
C ARG A 173 6.66 -18.88 -9.72
N VAL A 174 6.85 -17.57 -9.46
CA VAL A 174 8.14 -16.89 -9.48
C VAL A 174 8.41 -16.12 -8.20
N ALA A 175 9.65 -15.68 -8.01
CA ALA A 175 10.08 -14.70 -7.05
C ALA A 175 10.83 -13.58 -7.75
N THR A 176 10.82 -12.37 -7.18
CA THR A 176 11.56 -11.23 -7.73
C THR A 176 12.89 -11.06 -7.03
N PRO A 177 14.01 -10.84 -7.76
CA PRO A 177 15.31 -10.59 -7.13
C PRO A 177 15.38 -9.23 -6.45
N VAL A 178 16.50 -8.98 -5.75
CA VAL A 178 16.78 -7.69 -5.13
C VAL A 178 16.68 -6.54 -6.13
N ASN A 179 16.04 -5.43 -5.75
CA ASN A 179 15.85 -4.23 -6.57
C ASN A 179 15.15 -4.47 -7.93
N TRP A 180 14.47 -5.59 -8.07
CA TRP A 180 13.74 -5.92 -9.29
C TRP A 180 12.72 -4.84 -9.65
N VAL A 181 12.62 -4.54 -10.93
CA VAL A 181 11.55 -3.72 -11.52
C VAL A 181 10.93 -4.47 -12.70
N PRO A 182 9.66 -4.16 -13.08
CA PRO A 182 8.99 -4.79 -14.21
C PRO A 182 9.86 -4.84 -15.48
N GLY A 183 9.85 -5.99 -16.16
CA GLY A 183 10.66 -6.27 -17.36
C GLY A 183 12.04 -6.86 -17.10
N GLN A 184 12.50 -6.92 -15.87
CA GLN A 184 13.73 -7.63 -15.51
C GLN A 184 13.45 -9.12 -15.25
N ASP A 185 14.51 -9.96 -15.42
CA ASP A 185 14.40 -11.39 -15.16
C ASP A 185 13.86 -11.67 -13.75
N VAL A 186 13.02 -12.70 -13.64
CA VAL A 186 12.47 -13.21 -12.38
C VAL A 186 13.10 -14.57 -12.06
N ILE A 187 12.94 -15.01 -10.81
CA ILE A 187 13.47 -16.29 -10.33
C ILE A 187 12.33 -17.32 -10.33
N ILE A 188 12.53 -18.47 -10.95
CA ILE A 188 11.59 -19.59 -10.83
C ILE A 188 11.49 -19.99 -9.35
N ALA A 189 10.29 -20.06 -8.80
CA ALA A 189 10.09 -20.39 -7.39
C ALA A 189 10.73 -21.73 -7.01
N GLY A 190 11.32 -21.83 -5.83
CA GLY A 190 11.98 -23.05 -5.37
C GLY A 190 11.05 -24.25 -5.24
N SER A 191 9.72 -24.02 -5.18
CA SER A 191 8.69 -25.07 -5.16
C SER A 191 8.42 -25.69 -6.54
N VAL A 192 8.92 -25.11 -7.63
CA VAL A 192 8.76 -25.62 -9.00
C VAL A 192 9.91 -26.56 -9.31
N SER A 193 9.61 -27.83 -9.61
CA SER A 193 10.63 -28.80 -10.04
C SER A 193 11.21 -28.44 -11.42
N ASP A 194 12.34 -29.04 -11.80
CA ASP A 194 12.92 -28.83 -13.14
C ASP A 194 12.04 -29.39 -14.25
N GLU A 195 11.30 -30.47 -13.96
CA GLU A 195 10.35 -31.07 -14.89
C GLU A 195 9.15 -30.12 -15.13
N GLU A 196 8.57 -29.58 -14.06
CA GLU A 196 7.51 -28.57 -14.16
C GLU A 196 8.01 -27.30 -14.85
N ALA A 197 9.22 -26.83 -14.49
CA ALA A 197 9.83 -25.66 -15.11
C ALA A 197 10.02 -25.84 -16.60
N SER A 198 10.44 -27.02 -17.05
CA SER A 198 10.59 -27.32 -18.50
C SER A 198 9.27 -27.25 -19.26
N THR A 199 8.15 -27.52 -18.59
CA THR A 199 6.81 -27.39 -19.17
C THR A 199 6.36 -25.93 -19.23
N ILE A 200 6.63 -25.16 -18.17
CA ILE A 200 6.23 -23.73 -18.07
C ILE A 200 7.12 -22.85 -18.95
N TYR A 201 8.42 -23.15 -18.99
CA TYR A 201 9.45 -22.39 -19.71
C TYR A 201 10.17 -23.29 -20.74
N PRO A 202 9.51 -23.62 -21.87
CA PRO A 202 10.05 -24.56 -22.86
C PRO A 202 11.34 -24.07 -23.53
N ASP A 203 11.57 -22.76 -23.54
CA ASP A 203 12.81 -22.14 -24.04
C ASP A 203 13.98 -22.24 -23.05
N GLY A 204 13.73 -22.85 -21.88
CA GLY A 204 14.70 -23.01 -20.81
C GLY A 204 14.89 -21.78 -19.93
N TRP A 205 15.89 -21.84 -19.09
CA TRP A 205 16.23 -20.78 -18.12
C TRP A 205 17.74 -20.66 -17.93
N LYS A 206 18.21 -19.52 -17.41
CA LYS A 206 19.59 -19.34 -16.98
C LYS A 206 19.75 -19.87 -15.55
N ALA A 207 20.73 -20.72 -15.30
CA ALA A 207 21.00 -21.26 -13.97
C ALA A 207 22.46 -21.06 -13.56
N PRO A 208 22.85 -19.86 -13.07
CA PRO A 208 24.19 -19.63 -12.53
C PRO A 208 24.54 -20.59 -11.39
N ARG A 209 23.53 -21.08 -10.70
CA ARG A 209 23.58 -22.15 -9.70
C ARG A 209 22.28 -22.98 -9.78
N PRO A 210 22.27 -24.25 -9.35
CA PRO A 210 21.07 -25.09 -9.40
C PRO A 210 19.85 -24.50 -8.66
N TYR A 211 20.08 -23.71 -7.62
CA TYR A 211 19.03 -23.03 -6.82
C TYR A 211 18.68 -21.64 -7.35
N LEU A 212 19.37 -21.11 -8.34
CA LEU A 212 19.14 -19.77 -8.90
C LEU A 212 18.81 -19.90 -10.40
N ARG A 213 17.52 -20.07 -10.68
CA ARG A 213 16.98 -20.27 -12.02
C ARG A 213 16.26 -18.99 -12.46
N LEU A 214 16.78 -18.31 -13.47
CA LEU A 214 16.31 -17.01 -13.96
C LEU A 214 15.63 -17.17 -15.31
N VAL A 215 14.47 -16.54 -15.45
CA VAL A 215 13.69 -16.44 -16.70
C VAL A 215 13.29 -15.00 -16.95
N PRO A 216 13.05 -14.61 -18.21
CA PRO A 216 12.43 -13.31 -18.50
C PRO A 216 11.11 -13.14 -17.75
N ASP A 217 10.79 -11.91 -17.34
CA ASP A 217 9.48 -11.58 -16.74
C ASP A 217 8.36 -11.95 -17.73
N PRO A 218 7.41 -12.84 -17.38
CA PRO A 218 6.33 -13.26 -18.28
C PRO A 218 5.43 -12.11 -18.77
N HIS A 219 5.35 -11.03 -17.99
CA HIS A 219 4.52 -9.87 -18.29
C HIS A 219 5.33 -8.66 -18.81
N GLY A 220 6.66 -8.74 -18.80
CA GLY A 220 7.52 -7.64 -19.21
C GLY A 220 7.29 -6.39 -18.36
N HIS A 221 7.09 -5.24 -19.00
CA HIS A 221 6.85 -3.96 -18.33
C HIS A 221 5.37 -3.72 -17.95
N GLU A 222 4.47 -4.56 -18.42
CA GLU A 222 3.03 -4.37 -18.17
C GLU A 222 2.64 -4.86 -16.78
N PRO A 223 1.65 -4.23 -16.12
CA PRO A 223 1.03 -4.76 -14.91
C PRO A 223 0.44 -6.16 -15.16
N VAL A 224 0.36 -6.97 -14.11
CA VAL A 224 -0.40 -8.21 -14.18
C VAL A 224 -1.88 -7.83 -14.35
N ALA A 225 -2.49 -8.29 -15.44
CA ALA A 225 -3.93 -8.11 -15.61
C ALA A 225 -4.66 -8.90 -14.51
N SER A 226 -5.47 -8.22 -13.71
CA SER A 226 -6.32 -8.80 -12.67
C SER A 226 -7.67 -9.23 -13.26
#